data_3d01c5429205b702036b51d1a149ef26
#
_entry.id   3d01c5429205b702036b51d1a149ef26
#
_cell.length_a   1.000
_cell.length_b   1.000
_cell.length_c   1.000
_cell.angle_alpha   90.00
_cell.angle_beta   90.00
_cell.angle_gamma   90.00
#
_symmetry.space_group_name_H-M   'P 1'
#
loop_
_entity.id
_entity.type
_entity.pdbx_description
1 polymer ?
#
loop_
_entity_poly.entity_id
_entity_poly.type
_entity_poly.pdbx_seq_one_letter_code
_entity_poly.pdbx_strand_id
1 'polypeptide(L)'
;TTFGKPISRHQSVGNYLADMATKISAARLVVYQASWAKGNHYHSGGPRHTTEASMAKLLAGDTAMWVAERAVQVLGGYGYTTDFPAERFFRDAKITQIYEGTQEVQRIVINRAISSKRSE
;
A
#
# COMPACT_ATOMS: atom_id res chain seq x y z
N THR A 1 -0.91 -27.71 2.88
CA THR A 1 -2.12 -28.41 3.40
C THR A 1 -1.90 -28.72 4.88
N THR A 2 -2.85 -28.35 5.71
CA THR A 2 -2.83 -28.58 7.16
C THR A 2 -4.19 -29.10 7.58
N PHE A 3 -4.22 -30.15 8.40
CA PHE A 3 -5.45 -30.80 8.85
C PHE A 3 -6.37 -31.22 7.67
N GLY A 4 -5.78 -31.77 6.59
CA GLY A 4 -6.50 -32.33 5.46
C GLY A 4 -7.09 -31.32 4.46
N LYS A 5 -6.81 -30.01 4.64
CA LYS A 5 -7.29 -28.98 3.71
C LYS A 5 -6.23 -27.91 3.44
N PRO A 6 -6.32 -27.17 2.32
CA PRO A 6 -5.46 -26.02 2.06
C PRO A 6 -5.55 -25.00 3.19
N ILE A 7 -4.44 -24.34 3.53
CA ILE A 7 -4.41 -23.36 4.61
C ILE A 7 -5.36 -22.18 4.37
N SER A 8 -5.60 -21.81 3.11
CA SER A 8 -6.55 -20.77 2.73
C SER A 8 -8.00 -21.04 3.15
N ARG A 9 -8.33 -22.30 3.45
CA ARG A 9 -9.65 -22.71 3.95
C ARG A 9 -9.77 -22.68 5.48
N HIS A 10 -8.70 -22.37 6.19
CA HIS A 10 -8.76 -22.09 7.61
C HIS A 10 -9.19 -20.63 7.83
N GLN A 11 -10.17 -20.40 8.70
CA GLN A 11 -10.79 -19.09 8.88
C GLN A 11 -9.77 -17.98 9.18
N SER A 12 -8.79 -18.24 10.07
CA SER A 12 -7.76 -17.27 10.43
C SER A 12 -6.91 -16.83 9.24
N VAL A 13 -6.48 -17.79 8.40
CA VAL A 13 -5.71 -17.51 7.18
C VAL A 13 -6.60 -16.84 6.14
N GLY A 14 -7.83 -17.31 5.97
CA GLY A 14 -8.80 -16.72 5.06
C GLY A 14 -9.09 -15.24 5.39
N ASN A 15 -9.17 -14.89 6.66
CA ASN A 15 -9.34 -13.51 7.10
C ASN A 15 -8.14 -12.62 6.72
N TYR A 16 -6.91 -13.11 6.89
CA TYR A 16 -5.73 -12.38 6.42
C TYR A 16 -5.76 -12.15 4.91
N LEU A 17 -6.11 -13.17 4.14
CA LEU A 17 -6.19 -13.04 2.68
C LEU A 17 -7.27 -12.05 2.24
N ALA A 18 -8.42 -12.03 2.91
CA ALA A 18 -9.49 -11.07 2.65
C ALA A 18 -9.04 -9.63 2.95
N ASP A 19 -8.40 -9.39 4.08
CA ASP A 19 -7.88 -8.09 4.45
C ASP A 19 -6.78 -7.61 3.48
N MET A 20 -5.87 -8.51 3.09
CA MET A 20 -4.83 -8.22 2.11
C MET A 20 -5.44 -7.81 0.76
N ALA A 21 -6.40 -8.58 0.25
CA ALA A 21 -7.07 -8.29 -1.02
C ALA A 21 -7.81 -6.94 -0.98
N THR A 22 -8.50 -6.65 0.11
CA THR A 22 -9.23 -5.39 0.30
C THR A 22 -8.29 -4.19 0.33
N LYS A 23 -7.20 -4.28 1.08
CA LYS A 23 -6.20 -3.20 1.17
C LYS A 23 -5.49 -2.96 -0.17
N ILE A 24 -5.14 -4.03 -0.89
CA ILE A 24 -4.53 -3.92 -2.23
C ILE A 24 -5.48 -3.24 -3.21
N SER A 25 -6.75 -3.63 -3.21
CA SER A 25 -7.75 -3.00 -4.08
C SER A 25 -7.92 -1.51 -3.78
N ALA A 26 -8.00 -1.14 -2.52
CA ALA A 26 -8.11 0.27 -2.11
C ALA A 26 -6.87 1.08 -2.51
N ALA A 27 -5.68 0.56 -2.26
CA ALA A 27 -4.42 1.22 -2.64
C ALA A 27 -4.30 1.39 -4.14
N ARG A 28 -4.69 0.37 -4.92
CA ARG A 28 -4.68 0.42 -6.39
C ARG A 28 -5.60 1.53 -6.91
N LEU A 29 -6.79 1.67 -6.37
CA LEU A 29 -7.74 2.70 -6.78
C LEU A 29 -7.21 4.11 -6.48
N VAL A 30 -6.57 4.31 -5.35
CA VAL A 30 -5.97 5.62 -5.00
C VAL A 30 -4.79 5.95 -5.93
N VAL A 31 -3.98 4.96 -6.30
CA VAL A 31 -2.89 5.14 -7.29
C VAL A 31 -3.48 5.50 -8.67
N TYR A 32 -4.54 4.84 -9.10
CA TYR A 32 -5.20 5.14 -10.36
C TYR A 32 -5.81 6.55 -10.37
N GLN A 33 -6.42 6.97 -9.25
CA GLN A 33 -6.91 8.34 -9.10
C GLN A 33 -5.78 9.37 -9.23
N ALA A 34 -4.64 9.14 -8.60
CA ALA A 34 -3.48 10.02 -8.71
C ALA A 34 -2.93 10.08 -10.13
N SER A 35 -2.89 8.94 -10.83
CA SER A 35 -2.45 8.87 -12.22
C SER A 35 -3.38 9.64 -13.15
N TRP A 36 -4.68 9.49 -12.96
CA TRP A 36 -5.68 10.26 -13.71
C TRP A 36 -5.57 11.76 -13.44
N ALA A 37 -5.43 12.17 -12.18
CA ALA A 37 -5.28 13.58 -11.81
C ALA A 37 -4.01 14.20 -12.43
N LYS A 38 -2.92 13.44 -12.47
CA LYS A 38 -1.68 13.84 -13.15
C LYS A 38 -1.91 14.05 -14.64
N GLY A 39 -2.56 13.10 -15.31
CA GLY A 39 -2.88 13.20 -16.73
C GLY A 39 -3.77 14.42 -17.02
N ASN A 40 -4.80 14.63 -16.23
CA ASN A 40 -5.69 15.79 -16.35
C ASN A 40 -4.94 17.12 -16.18
N HIS A 41 -4.02 17.21 -15.23
CA HIS A 41 -3.21 18.40 -15.03
C HIS A 41 -2.33 18.71 -16.26
N TYR A 42 -1.62 17.71 -16.80
CA TYR A 42 -0.70 17.91 -17.91
C TYR A 42 -1.38 18.12 -19.26
N HIS A 43 -2.50 17.46 -19.52
CA HIS A 43 -3.15 17.48 -20.83
C HIS A 43 -4.28 18.49 -20.95
N SER A 44 -4.92 18.85 -19.87
CA SER A 44 -6.13 19.68 -19.86
C SER A 44 -6.01 20.94 -19.00
N GLY A 45 -4.84 21.21 -18.41
CA GLY A 45 -4.65 22.35 -17.51
C GLY A 45 -5.46 22.24 -16.21
N GLY A 46 -5.79 21.03 -15.79
CA GLY A 46 -6.54 20.79 -14.55
C GLY A 46 -5.76 21.15 -13.28
N PRO A 47 -6.39 20.99 -12.10
CA PRO A 47 -5.77 21.28 -10.82
C PRO A 47 -4.48 20.48 -10.58
N ARG A 48 -3.61 20.98 -9.71
CA ARG A 48 -2.40 20.25 -9.30
C ARG A 48 -2.78 18.93 -8.63
N HIS A 49 -1.99 17.88 -8.89
CA HIS A 49 -2.19 16.51 -8.40
C HIS A 49 -1.35 16.15 -7.17
N THR A 50 -0.73 17.14 -6.50
CA THR A 50 0.20 16.91 -5.38
C THR A 50 -0.45 16.14 -4.22
N THR A 51 -1.67 16.49 -3.85
CA THR A 51 -2.39 15.83 -2.75
C THR A 51 -2.68 14.38 -3.08
N GLU A 52 -3.20 14.12 -4.28
CA GLU A 52 -3.53 12.77 -4.75
C GLU A 52 -2.27 11.90 -4.84
N ALA A 53 -1.17 12.44 -5.36
CA ALA A 53 0.11 11.73 -5.44
C ALA A 53 0.65 11.39 -4.04
N SER A 54 0.58 12.32 -3.10
CA SER A 54 1.03 12.10 -1.72
C SER A 54 0.16 11.06 -0.99
N MET A 55 -1.17 11.10 -1.17
CA MET A 55 -2.08 10.10 -0.61
C MET A 55 -1.82 8.72 -1.22
N ALA A 56 -1.60 8.64 -2.52
CA ALA A 56 -1.29 7.39 -3.21
C ALA A 56 0.01 6.78 -2.71
N LYS A 57 1.06 7.57 -2.59
CA LYS A 57 2.36 7.11 -2.09
C LYS A 57 2.26 6.65 -0.64
N LEU A 58 1.59 7.42 0.22
CA LEU A 58 1.39 7.08 1.62
C LEU A 58 0.64 5.76 1.78
N LEU A 59 -0.51 5.63 1.13
CA LEU A 59 -1.34 4.44 1.24
C LEU A 59 -0.70 3.22 0.60
N ALA A 60 -0.11 3.37 -0.59
CA ALA A 60 0.52 2.25 -1.29
C ALA A 60 1.74 1.73 -0.52
N GLY A 61 2.59 2.60 0.03
CA GLY A 61 3.73 2.20 0.83
C GLY A 61 3.34 1.47 2.11
N ASP A 62 2.38 2.00 2.86
CA ASP A 62 1.87 1.35 4.07
C ASP A 62 1.17 0.02 3.75
N THR A 63 0.40 -0.04 2.67
CA THR A 63 -0.26 -1.27 2.22
C THR A 63 0.76 -2.32 1.81
N ALA A 64 1.78 -1.95 1.04
CA ALA A 64 2.82 -2.88 0.61
C ALA A 64 3.53 -3.50 1.81
N MET A 65 3.88 -2.71 2.82
CA MET A 65 4.53 -3.20 4.03
C MET A 65 3.61 -4.12 4.83
N TRP A 66 2.36 -3.71 5.04
CA TRP A 66 1.38 -4.49 5.79
C TRP A 66 1.10 -5.84 5.12
N VAL A 67 0.90 -5.84 3.79
CA VAL A 67 0.63 -7.06 3.01
C VAL A 67 1.84 -7.98 2.99
N ALA A 68 3.05 -7.44 2.80
CA ALA A 68 4.27 -8.22 2.79
C ALA A 68 4.53 -8.90 4.14
N GLU A 69 4.30 -8.20 5.25
CA GLU A 69 4.37 -8.76 6.60
C GLU A 69 3.37 -9.91 6.78
N ARG A 70 2.13 -9.72 6.36
CA ARG A 70 1.10 -10.77 6.43
C ARG A 70 1.40 -11.96 5.53
N ALA A 71 2.02 -11.75 4.38
CA ALA A 71 2.44 -12.84 3.50
C ALA A 71 3.47 -13.74 4.18
N VAL A 72 4.45 -13.17 4.86
CA VAL A 72 5.40 -13.94 5.68
C VAL A 72 4.67 -14.70 6.79
N GLN A 73 3.76 -14.03 7.48
CA GLN A 73 2.99 -14.64 8.58
C GLN A 73 2.13 -15.81 8.11
N VAL A 74 1.46 -15.68 6.96
CA VAL A 74 0.62 -16.75 6.37
C VAL A 74 1.45 -17.98 6.01
N LEU A 75 2.65 -17.79 5.49
CA LEU A 75 3.57 -18.87 5.14
C LEU A 75 4.27 -19.46 6.36
N GLY A 76 4.22 -18.79 7.50
CA GLY A 76 4.87 -19.23 8.72
C GLY A 76 6.39 -19.30 8.58
N GLY A 77 7.01 -20.32 9.18
CA GLY A 77 8.46 -20.49 9.12
C GLY A 77 9.03 -20.54 7.70
N TYR A 78 8.30 -21.11 6.76
CA TYR A 78 8.70 -21.11 5.34
C TYR A 78 8.80 -19.71 4.75
N GLY A 79 7.91 -18.80 5.13
CA GLY A 79 7.92 -17.42 4.67
C GLY A 79 9.13 -16.61 5.15
N TYR A 80 9.76 -17.04 6.23
CA TYR A 80 10.96 -16.42 6.78
C TYR A 80 12.26 -16.91 6.12
N THR A 81 12.20 -18.00 5.36
CA THR A 81 13.37 -18.57 4.67
C THR A 81 13.55 -17.96 3.28
N THR A 82 14.76 -18.07 2.73
CA THR A 82 15.09 -17.62 1.38
C THR A 82 14.56 -18.53 0.28
N ASP A 83 14.00 -19.68 0.63
CA ASP A 83 13.41 -20.63 -0.32
C ASP A 83 12.12 -20.08 -0.95
N PHE A 84 11.49 -19.11 -0.31
CA PHE A 84 10.27 -18.44 -0.76
C PHE A 84 10.50 -16.93 -0.89
N PRO A 85 9.86 -16.25 -1.86
CA PRO A 85 10.12 -14.83 -2.12
C PRO A 85 9.49 -13.88 -1.08
N ALA A 86 8.67 -14.36 -0.16
CA ALA A 86 7.95 -13.51 0.81
C ALA A 86 8.89 -12.68 1.68
N GLU A 87 10.00 -13.26 2.16
CA GLU A 87 11.00 -12.54 2.97
C GLU A 87 11.63 -11.38 2.18
N ARG A 88 11.88 -11.58 0.88
CA ARG A 88 12.42 -10.55 0.01
C ARG A 88 11.42 -9.42 -0.21
N PHE A 89 10.17 -9.75 -0.47
CA PHE A 89 9.10 -8.74 -0.63
C PHE A 89 8.91 -7.93 0.64
N PHE A 90 9.04 -8.55 1.82
CA PHE A 90 9.03 -7.84 3.10
C PHE A 90 10.15 -6.81 3.18
N ARG A 91 11.38 -7.19 2.85
CA ARG A 91 12.54 -6.27 2.85
C ARG A 91 12.38 -5.16 1.81
N ASP A 92 11.94 -5.51 0.60
CA ASP A 92 11.74 -4.55 -0.50
C ASP A 92 10.60 -3.58 -0.21
N ALA A 93 9.52 -4.03 0.43
CA ALA A 93 8.40 -3.18 0.80
C ALA A 93 8.80 -2.06 1.77
N LYS A 94 9.71 -2.31 2.69
CA LYS A 94 10.12 -1.33 3.70
C LYS A 94 10.70 -0.06 3.07
N ILE A 95 11.48 -0.17 2.03
CA ILE A 95 12.07 1.00 1.37
C ILE A 95 10.99 1.92 0.76
N THR A 96 9.84 1.40 0.39
CA THR A 96 8.73 2.19 -0.16
C THR A 96 8.13 3.19 0.84
N GLN A 97 8.36 2.98 2.14
CA GLN A 97 7.96 3.91 3.20
C GLN A 97 9.01 5.01 3.47
N ILE A 98 10.19 4.89 2.87
CA ILE A 98 11.36 5.74 3.18
C ILE A 98 11.75 6.63 2.00
N TYR A 99 11.99 6.04 0.82
CA TYR A 99 12.51 6.77 -0.33
C TYR A 99 11.44 7.62 -1.03
N GLU A 100 11.86 8.58 -1.87
CA GLU A 100 10.98 9.48 -2.61
C GLU A 100 10.00 10.27 -1.71
N GLY A 101 10.48 10.67 -0.55
CA GLY A 101 9.69 11.28 0.53
C GLY A 101 9.15 10.25 1.51
N THR A 102 9.59 10.34 2.76
CA THR A 102 9.13 9.43 3.82
C THR A 102 7.62 9.53 4.03
N GLN A 103 7.03 8.54 4.69
CA GLN A 103 5.60 8.58 5.04
C GLN A 103 5.25 9.80 5.92
N GLU A 104 6.18 10.22 6.76
CA GLU A 104 6.05 11.45 7.57
C GLU A 104 6.00 12.70 6.70
N VAL A 105 6.87 12.80 5.68
CA VAL A 105 6.88 13.91 4.72
C VAL A 105 5.59 13.94 3.90
N GLN A 106 5.08 12.80 3.47
CA GLN A 106 3.80 12.72 2.74
C GLN A 106 2.64 13.25 3.61
N ARG A 107 2.62 12.95 4.89
CA ARG A 107 1.62 13.49 5.82
C ARG A 107 1.71 15.01 5.97
N ILE A 108 2.91 15.57 5.98
CA ILE A 108 3.11 17.03 5.99
C ILE A 108 2.50 17.67 4.74
N VAL A 109 2.77 17.11 3.57
CA VAL A 109 2.24 17.63 2.30
C VAL A 109 0.71 17.60 2.27
N ILE A 110 0.12 16.46 2.67
CA ILE A 110 -1.34 16.29 2.73
C ILE A 110 -1.96 17.29 3.72
N ASN A 111 -1.39 17.40 4.91
CA ASN A 111 -1.91 18.29 5.95
C ASN A 111 -1.91 19.77 5.50
N ARG A 112 -0.85 20.21 4.84
CA ARG A 112 -0.80 21.57 4.27
C ARG A 112 -1.92 21.81 3.26
N ALA A 113 -2.17 20.84 2.39
CA ALA A 113 -3.23 20.92 1.37
C ALA A 113 -4.64 21.00 1.99
N ILE A 114 -4.90 20.25 3.07
CA ILE A 114 -6.17 20.26 3.78
C ILE A 114 -6.35 21.59 4.52
N SER A 115 -5.31 22.07 5.19
CA SER A 115 -5.37 23.29 5.99
C SER A 115 -5.57 24.54 5.13
N SER A 116 -4.99 24.61 3.94
CA SER A 116 -5.17 25.75 3.03
C SER A 116 -6.60 25.88 2.50
N LYS A 117 -7.33 24.78 2.34
CA LYS A 117 -8.74 24.78 1.89
C LYS A 117 -9.74 25.28 2.93
N ARG A 118 -9.33 25.40 4.20
CA ARG A 118 -10.20 25.91 5.29
C ARG A 118 -10.13 27.43 5.45
N SER A 119 -9.27 28.11 4.69
CA SER A 119 -9.07 29.56 4.76
C SER A 119 -9.82 30.31 3.66
N GLU A 120 -10.59 29.60 2.83
CA GLU A 120 -11.51 30.12 1.81
C GLU A 120 -12.97 29.92 2.25
#